data_b06d4fde37e28e206d7fc816ba3ce290
#
_entry.id   b06d4fde37e28e206d7fc816ba3ce290
#
_cell.length_a   1.000
_cell.length_b   1.000
_cell.length_c   1.000
_cell.angle_alpha   90.00
_cell.angle_beta   90.00
_cell.angle_gamma   90.00
#
_symmetry.space_group_name_H-M   'P 1'
#
loop_
_entity.id
_entity.type
_entity.pdbx_description
1 polymer ?
#
loop_
_entity_poly.entity_id
_entity_poly.type
_entity_poly.pdbx_seq_one_letter_code
_entity_poly.pdbx_strand_id
1 'polypeptide(L)'
;MADMKKILLLGDSRRQGYEPFVRDMLAGRAEVHGPAENGRWAGYTLNSLRFWLDQFPVPDVVHWNCGLWDLGDDYHIGRPFSLPEEYESAVERTVIVLRKLFPGVQIIFATIMPTTGPDHTGIIAYNSIIKQVAAKYDIPVDDLYASFHDKMVTYDRGDHLHLNAEGNTLVARQVVGAIEPYL
;
A
#
# COMPACT_ATOMS: atom_id res chain seq x y z
N MET A 1 -10.00 5.59 -29.51
CA MET A 1 -10.44 5.48 -28.11
C MET A 1 -9.24 5.89 -27.27
N ALA A 2 -9.42 6.73 -26.24
CA ALA A 2 -8.30 7.00 -25.33
C ALA A 2 -7.85 5.69 -24.68
N ASP A 3 -6.53 5.49 -24.56
CA ASP A 3 -5.98 4.32 -23.88
C ASP A 3 -6.38 4.37 -22.41
N MET A 4 -6.88 3.27 -21.85
CA MET A 4 -7.30 3.21 -20.44
C MET A 4 -6.08 3.39 -19.54
N LYS A 5 -6.24 4.14 -18.46
CA LYS A 5 -5.18 4.31 -17.45
C LYS A 5 -4.83 2.97 -16.80
N LYS A 6 -3.55 2.77 -16.55
CA LYS A 6 -2.99 1.55 -15.96
C LYS A 6 -2.59 1.83 -14.51
N ILE A 7 -3.25 1.14 -13.62
CA ILE A 7 -3.08 1.29 -12.17
C ILE A 7 -2.28 0.11 -11.63
N LEU A 8 -1.20 0.39 -10.94
CA LEU A 8 -0.43 -0.63 -10.24
C LEU A 8 -0.67 -0.52 -8.73
N LEU A 9 -1.22 -1.58 -8.14
CA LEU A 9 -1.36 -1.70 -6.69
C LEU A 9 -0.15 -2.48 -6.15
N LEU A 10 0.69 -1.81 -5.36
CA LEU A 10 1.78 -2.44 -4.60
C LEU A 10 1.37 -2.57 -3.14
N GLY A 11 1.83 -3.63 -2.47
CA GLY A 11 1.56 -3.82 -1.06
C GLY A 11 1.60 -5.28 -0.60
N ASP A 12 1.26 -5.46 0.66
CA ASP A 12 1.27 -6.73 1.35
C ASP A 12 -0.03 -7.54 1.18
N SER A 13 -0.31 -8.47 2.10
CA SER A 13 -1.52 -9.29 2.09
C SER A 13 -2.82 -8.48 2.17
N ARG A 14 -2.79 -7.29 2.77
CA ARG A 14 -3.94 -6.40 2.80
C ARG A 14 -4.26 -5.84 1.43
N ARG A 15 -3.21 -5.47 0.63
CA ARG A 15 -3.38 -5.13 -0.77
C ARG A 15 -4.03 -6.28 -1.55
N GLN A 16 -3.54 -7.48 -1.37
CA GLN A 16 -4.13 -8.67 -2.02
C GLN A 16 -5.60 -8.88 -1.63
N GLY A 17 -5.98 -8.50 -0.41
CA GLY A 17 -7.36 -8.57 0.06
C GLY A 17 -8.31 -7.60 -0.67
N TYR A 18 -7.93 -6.34 -0.83
CA TYR A 18 -8.81 -5.34 -1.45
C TYR A 18 -8.64 -5.21 -2.98
N GLU A 19 -7.55 -5.68 -3.57
CA GLU A 19 -7.27 -5.54 -5.01
C GLU A 19 -8.40 -6.07 -5.90
N PRO A 20 -9.01 -7.25 -5.68
CA PRO A 20 -10.11 -7.74 -6.52
C PRO A 20 -11.28 -6.75 -6.57
N PHE A 21 -11.62 -6.14 -5.44
CA PHE A 21 -12.71 -5.16 -5.34
C PHE A 21 -12.37 -3.84 -6.05
N VAL A 22 -11.11 -3.37 -5.98
CA VAL A 22 -10.64 -2.20 -6.75
C VAL A 22 -10.75 -2.49 -8.24
N ARG A 23 -10.33 -3.67 -8.67
CA ARG A 23 -10.41 -4.12 -10.06
C ARG A 23 -11.85 -4.11 -10.58
N ASP A 24 -12.77 -4.65 -9.79
CA ASP A 24 -14.19 -4.69 -10.14
C ASP A 24 -14.80 -3.28 -10.22
N MET A 25 -14.47 -2.39 -9.27
CA MET A 25 -14.99 -1.02 -9.24
C MET A 25 -14.45 -0.14 -10.38
N LEU A 26 -13.25 -0.43 -10.88
CA LEU A 26 -12.64 0.32 -11.99
C LEU A 26 -12.84 -0.37 -13.35
N ALA A 27 -13.57 -1.49 -13.40
CA ALA A 27 -13.83 -2.21 -14.66
C ALA A 27 -14.43 -1.29 -15.73
N GLY A 28 -13.80 -1.28 -16.92
CA GLY A 28 -14.16 -0.41 -18.04
C GLY A 28 -13.73 1.07 -17.90
N ARG A 29 -13.07 1.45 -16.80
CA ARG A 29 -12.57 2.81 -16.54
C ARG A 29 -11.03 2.86 -16.48
N ALA A 30 -10.42 1.83 -15.92
CA ALA A 30 -8.98 1.66 -15.83
C ALA A 30 -8.61 0.16 -15.80
N GLU A 31 -7.35 -0.14 -16.15
CA GLU A 31 -6.77 -1.47 -15.98
C GLU A 31 -6.04 -1.52 -14.63
N VAL A 32 -6.43 -2.45 -13.76
CA VAL A 32 -5.82 -2.59 -12.43
C VAL A 32 -4.94 -3.83 -12.40
N HIS A 33 -3.70 -3.65 -12.00
CA HIS A 33 -2.67 -4.68 -11.91
C HIS A 33 -2.04 -4.68 -10.52
N GLY A 34 -1.47 -5.81 -10.13
CA GLY A 34 -0.64 -5.96 -8.95
C GLY A 34 0.26 -7.18 -9.11
N PRO A 35 1.44 -7.21 -8.47
CA PRO A 35 2.26 -8.42 -8.44
C PRO A 35 1.48 -9.58 -7.84
N ALA A 36 1.67 -10.79 -8.39
CA ALA A 36 1.09 -12.01 -7.82
C ALA A 36 1.59 -12.26 -6.39
N GLU A 37 2.83 -11.86 -6.13
CA GLU A 37 3.44 -11.96 -4.81
C GLU A 37 2.93 -10.90 -3.82
N ASN A 38 3.04 -11.28 -2.53
CA ASN A 38 2.92 -10.35 -1.41
C ASN A 38 4.14 -9.44 -1.36
N GLY A 39 3.95 -8.11 -1.29
CA GLY A 39 5.02 -7.11 -1.23
C GLY A 39 5.79 -7.09 0.08
N ARG A 40 5.28 -7.74 1.12
CA ARG A 40 5.90 -7.89 2.44
C ARG A 40 6.37 -6.55 3.00
N TRP A 41 7.65 -6.46 3.45
CA TRP A 41 8.24 -5.20 3.96
C TRP A 41 8.73 -4.30 2.81
N ALA A 42 8.97 -3.04 3.13
CA ALA A 42 9.34 -2.03 2.12
C ALA A 42 10.61 -2.39 1.34
N GLY A 43 11.64 -2.93 2.02
CA GLY A 43 12.87 -3.38 1.38
C GLY A 43 12.68 -4.57 0.45
N TYR A 44 11.73 -5.46 0.74
CA TYR A 44 11.39 -6.56 -0.16
C TYR A 44 10.71 -6.05 -1.43
N THR A 45 9.73 -5.16 -1.29
CA THR A 45 9.10 -4.49 -2.44
C THR A 45 10.15 -3.83 -3.33
N LEU A 46 11.04 -3.03 -2.74
CA LEU A 46 12.14 -2.36 -3.47
C LEU A 46 12.99 -3.35 -4.26
N ASN A 47 13.43 -4.45 -3.63
CA ASN A 47 14.25 -5.46 -4.31
C ASN A 47 13.50 -6.21 -5.40
N SER A 48 12.20 -6.47 -5.18
CA SER A 48 11.39 -7.32 -6.04
C SER A 48 10.86 -6.61 -7.29
N LEU A 49 10.79 -5.27 -7.30
CA LEU A 49 10.30 -4.50 -8.44
C LEU A 49 10.90 -4.98 -9.77
N ARG A 50 12.22 -5.22 -9.82
CA ARG A 50 12.92 -5.68 -11.03
C ARG A 50 12.47 -7.05 -11.54
N PHE A 51 11.92 -7.90 -10.66
CA PHE A 51 11.43 -9.23 -11.01
C PHE A 51 9.95 -9.25 -11.35
N TRP A 52 9.25 -8.14 -11.10
CA TRP A 52 7.82 -8.01 -11.35
C TRP A 52 7.48 -7.22 -12.60
N LEU A 53 8.48 -6.60 -13.27
CA LEU A 53 8.25 -5.69 -14.41
C LEU A 53 7.48 -6.32 -15.58
N ASP A 54 7.57 -7.62 -15.77
CA ASP A 54 6.87 -8.39 -16.80
C ASP A 54 5.46 -8.84 -16.37
N GLN A 55 5.07 -8.61 -15.12
CA GLN A 55 3.75 -8.99 -14.62
C GLN A 55 2.67 -7.92 -14.88
N PHE A 56 3.06 -6.71 -15.27
CA PHE A 56 2.15 -5.60 -15.49
C PHE A 56 2.71 -4.61 -16.54
N PRO A 57 1.83 -3.90 -17.24
CA PRO A 57 2.26 -2.84 -18.18
C PRO A 57 2.85 -1.66 -17.41
N VAL A 58 3.50 -0.73 -18.13
CA VAL A 58 3.97 0.54 -17.55
C VAL A 58 2.78 1.27 -16.93
N PRO A 59 2.77 1.51 -15.60
CA PRO A 59 1.64 2.13 -14.93
C PRO A 59 1.62 3.65 -15.10
N ASP A 60 0.42 4.21 -15.16
CA ASP A 60 0.18 5.66 -15.03
C ASP A 60 0.10 6.08 -13.56
N VAL A 61 -0.45 5.21 -12.72
CA VAL A 61 -0.63 5.44 -11.27
C VAL A 61 -0.13 4.23 -10.50
N VAL A 62 0.61 4.47 -9.43
CA VAL A 62 0.97 3.47 -8.41
C VAL A 62 0.33 3.86 -7.09
N HIS A 63 -0.48 2.97 -6.53
CA HIS A 63 -0.96 3.06 -5.16
C HIS A 63 -0.22 2.02 -4.32
N TRP A 64 0.47 2.45 -3.26
CA TRP A 64 1.34 1.58 -2.48
C TRP A 64 1.07 1.65 -0.99
N ASN A 65 0.74 0.50 -0.37
CA ASN A 65 0.73 0.34 1.07
C ASN A 65 1.90 -0.55 1.52
N CYS A 66 2.58 -0.16 2.59
CA CYS A 66 3.68 -0.93 3.20
C CYS A 66 3.86 -0.53 4.66
N GLY A 67 4.62 -1.33 5.40
CA GLY A 67 5.06 -1.01 6.75
C GLY A 67 4.55 -1.96 7.84
N LEU A 68 3.46 -2.70 7.61
CA LEU A 68 2.97 -3.63 8.63
C LEU A 68 3.96 -4.80 8.86
N TRP A 69 4.56 -5.31 7.81
CA TRP A 69 5.63 -6.31 7.90
C TRP A 69 6.91 -5.73 8.49
N ASP A 70 7.19 -4.45 8.20
CA ASP A 70 8.35 -3.75 8.76
C ASP A 70 8.27 -3.65 10.27
N LEU A 71 7.05 -3.51 10.82
CA LEU A 71 6.76 -3.47 12.25
C LEU A 71 6.81 -4.84 12.95
N GLY A 72 6.73 -5.93 12.21
CA GLY A 72 6.71 -7.28 12.77
C GLY A 72 7.96 -7.61 13.59
N ASP A 73 7.76 -8.37 14.66
CA ASP A 73 8.83 -9.00 15.44
C ASP A 73 8.59 -10.52 15.50
N ASP A 74 8.59 -11.15 14.32
CA ASP A 74 8.24 -12.57 14.17
C ASP A 74 9.23 -13.51 14.89
N TYR A 75 10.44 -13.02 15.15
CA TYR A 75 11.46 -13.77 15.86
C TYR A 75 11.51 -13.46 17.36
N HIS A 76 10.65 -12.57 17.87
CA HIS A 76 10.58 -12.17 19.29
C HIS A 76 11.93 -11.68 19.84
N ILE A 77 12.65 -10.88 19.04
CA ILE A 77 13.95 -10.31 19.43
C ILE A 77 13.83 -8.92 20.09
N GLY A 78 12.59 -8.45 20.30
CA GLY A 78 12.30 -7.19 20.98
C GLY A 78 12.51 -5.95 20.11
N ARG A 79 12.52 -6.10 18.77
CA ARG A 79 12.61 -4.97 17.85
C ARG A 79 11.86 -5.25 16.53
N PRO A 80 11.43 -4.21 15.81
CA PRO A 80 10.78 -4.38 14.52
C PRO A 80 11.72 -5.00 13.49
N PHE A 81 11.14 -5.63 12.47
CA PHE A 81 11.88 -6.26 11.37
C PHE A 81 12.75 -5.25 10.61
N SER A 82 12.18 -4.08 10.28
CA SER A 82 12.94 -2.94 9.77
C SER A 82 12.94 -1.84 10.84
N LEU A 83 14.10 -1.33 11.22
CA LEU A 83 14.18 -0.16 12.07
C LEU A 83 13.56 1.07 11.37
N PRO A 84 13.11 2.11 12.10
CA PRO A 84 12.51 3.30 11.50
C PRO A 84 13.33 3.92 10.36
N GLU A 85 14.64 4.04 10.55
CA GLU A 85 15.56 4.60 9.54
C GLU A 85 15.77 3.67 8.33
N GLU A 86 15.70 2.35 8.52
CA GLU A 86 15.77 1.36 7.44
C GLU A 86 14.48 1.41 6.60
N TYR A 87 13.33 1.52 7.28
CA TYR A 87 12.03 1.67 6.64
C TYR A 87 11.95 2.96 5.81
N GLU A 88 12.32 4.12 6.41
CA GLU A 88 12.37 5.40 5.72
C GLU A 88 13.24 5.32 4.46
N SER A 89 14.48 4.80 4.61
CA SER A 89 15.41 4.63 3.48
C SER A 89 14.84 3.73 2.39
N ALA A 90 14.17 2.63 2.74
CA ALA A 90 13.58 1.72 1.76
C ALA A 90 12.42 2.39 1.01
N VAL A 91 11.55 3.13 1.71
CA VAL A 91 10.43 3.87 1.12
C VAL A 91 10.94 4.95 0.16
N GLU A 92 11.90 5.78 0.57
CA GLU A 92 12.49 6.81 -0.30
C GLU A 92 13.12 6.22 -1.57
N ARG A 93 13.91 5.18 -1.41
CA ARG A 93 14.56 4.50 -2.54
C ARG A 93 13.54 3.89 -3.48
N THR A 94 12.42 3.38 -2.97
CA THR A 94 11.34 2.86 -3.80
C THR A 94 10.71 3.96 -4.65
N VAL A 95 10.47 5.15 -4.09
CA VAL A 95 9.99 6.32 -4.85
C VAL A 95 10.95 6.66 -5.99
N ILE A 96 12.25 6.75 -5.69
CA ILE A 96 13.27 7.06 -6.71
C ILE A 96 13.28 6.01 -7.82
N VAL A 97 13.20 4.73 -7.46
CA VAL A 97 13.19 3.62 -8.42
C VAL A 97 11.91 3.63 -9.26
N LEU A 98 10.74 3.82 -8.66
CA LEU A 98 9.47 3.90 -9.40
C LEU A 98 9.48 5.04 -10.43
N ARG A 99 9.93 6.24 -10.03
CA ARG A 99 10.05 7.39 -10.93
C ARG A 99 11.07 7.18 -12.05
N LYS A 100 12.12 6.39 -11.78
CA LYS A 100 13.11 6.02 -12.81
C LYS A 100 12.59 4.96 -13.79
N LEU A 101 11.88 3.95 -13.28
CA LEU A 101 11.31 2.88 -14.09
C LEU A 101 10.11 3.35 -14.91
N PHE A 102 9.33 4.25 -14.37
CA PHE A 102 8.07 4.74 -14.94
C PHE A 102 8.05 6.27 -14.96
N PRO A 103 8.75 6.92 -15.91
CA PRO A 103 8.78 8.38 -15.99
C PRO A 103 7.37 8.97 -16.11
N GLY A 104 7.06 9.92 -15.24
CA GLY A 104 5.74 10.57 -15.20
C GLY A 104 4.68 9.83 -14.37
N VAL A 105 5.01 8.69 -13.77
CA VAL A 105 4.06 7.93 -12.92
C VAL A 105 3.59 8.79 -11.73
N GLN A 106 2.28 8.77 -11.50
CA GLN A 106 1.70 9.29 -10.27
C GLN A 106 1.82 8.24 -9.16
N ILE A 107 2.42 8.60 -8.04
CA ILE A 107 2.51 7.73 -6.86
C ILE A 107 1.52 8.24 -5.81
N ILE A 108 0.84 7.32 -5.14
CA ILE A 108 -0.04 7.57 -3.99
C ILE A 108 0.42 6.62 -2.88
N PHE A 109 0.75 7.15 -1.72
CA PHE A 109 0.99 6.31 -0.55
C PHE A 109 -0.29 6.03 0.22
N ALA A 110 -0.43 4.81 0.74
CA ALA A 110 -1.43 4.49 1.72
C ALA A 110 -0.79 4.32 3.10
N THR A 111 -1.41 4.86 4.13
CA THR A 111 -0.99 4.60 5.51
C THR A 111 -1.27 3.15 5.90
N ILE A 112 -0.48 2.61 6.83
CA ILE A 112 -0.69 1.30 7.43
C ILE A 112 -2.05 1.31 8.13
N MET A 113 -2.96 0.43 7.73
CA MET A 113 -4.24 0.26 8.43
C MET A 113 -4.03 -0.29 9.85
N PRO A 114 -4.93 0.01 10.78
CA PRO A 114 -4.86 -0.53 12.15
C PRO A 114 -4.95 -2.07 12.17
N THR A 115 -4.59 -2.65 13.30
CA THR A 115 -4.92 -4.04 13.69
C THR A 115 -6.03 -3.99 14.74
N THR A 116 -6.53 -5.14 15.19
CA THR A 116 -7.52 -5.17 16.29
C THR A 116 -6.88 -5.04 17.67
N GLY A 117 -5.54 -5.08 17.75
CA GLY A 117 -4.82 -4.86 19.01
C GLY A 117 -4.98 -3.43 19.51
N PRO A 118 -4.91 -3.20 20.83
CA PRO A 118 -5.09 -1.87 21.41
C PRO A 118 -3.88 -0.95 21.23
N ASP A 119 -2.69 -1.50 21.00
CA ASP A 119 -1.46 -0.73 20.85
C ASP A 119 -1.13 -0.48 19.37
N HIS A 120 -1.34 0.75 18.94
CA HIS A 120 -1.02 1.22 17.59
C HIS A 120 0.22 2.13 17.57
N THR A 121 1.00 2.21 18.65
CA THR A 121 2.14 3.13 18.77
C THR A 121 3.13 2.97 17.60
N GLY A 122 3.48 1.71 17.28
CA GLY A 122 4.34 1.40 16.14
C GLY A 122 3.72 1.80 14.80
N ILE A 123 2.44 1.49 14.58
CA ILE A 123 1.71 1.84 13.35
C ILE A 123 1.70 3.37 13.16
N ILE A 124 1.42 4.13 14.21
CA ILE A 124 1.39 5.59 14.18
C ILE A 124 2.78 6.14 13.85
N ALA A 125 3.84 5.60 14.46
CA ALA A 125 5.22 6.03 14.22
C ALA A 125 5.62 5.80 12.75
N TYR A 126 5.36 4.61 12.19
CA TYR A 126 5.70 4.31 10.80
C TYR A 126 4.81 5.06 9.80
N ASN A 127 3.55 5.31 10.13
CA ASN A 127 2.68 6.19 9.36
C ASN A 127 3.18 7.64 9.36
N SER A 128 3.82 8.10 10.43
CA SER A 128 4.47 9.41 10.46
C SER A 128 5.64 9.46 9.45
N ILE A 129 6.44 8.40 9.36
CA ILE A 129 7.53 8.30 8.38
C ILE A 129 6.98 8.35 6.95
N ILE A 130 5.95 7.56 6.63
CA ILE A 130 5.30 7.60 5.30
C ILE A 130 4.84 9.01 4.95
N LYS A 131 4.19 9.72 5.90
CA LYS A 131 3.71 11.08 5.68
C LYS A 131 4.86 12.08 5.49
N GLN A 132 5.98 11.91 6.19
CA GLN A 132 7.18 12.74 6.00
C GLN A 132 7.83 12.52 4.63
N VAL A 133 8.00 11.26 4.22
CA VAL A 133 8.50 10.94 2.87
C VAL A 133 7.54 11.45 1.80
N ALA A 134 6.23 11.28 1.99
CA ALA A 134 5.21 11.80 1.08
C ALA A 134 5.35 13.32 0.89
N ALA A 135 5.47 14.07 1.97
CA ALA A 135 5.67 15.52 1.92
C ALA A 135 6.99 15.92 1.22
N LYS A 136 8.08 15.19 1.46
CA LYS A 136 9.38 15.43 0.83
C LYS A 136 9.35 15.26 -0.69
N TYR A 137 8.55 14.32 -1.18
CA TYR A 137 8.49 13.97 -2.60
C TYR A 137 7.20 14.45 -3.31
N ASP A 138 6.38 15.27 -2.65
CA ASP A 138 5.09 15.76 -3.16
C ASP A 138 4.18 14.60 -3.62
N ILE A 139 3.98 13.64 -2.72
CA ILE A 139 3.18 12.44 -2.95
C ILE A 139 1.89 12.54 -2.12
N PRO A 140 0.70 12.40 -2.74
CA PRO A 140 -0.56 12.34 -1.99
C PRO A 140 -0.63 11.10 -1.10
N VAL A 141 -1.33 11.23 0.03
CA VAL A 141 -1.50 10.16 1.01
C VAL A 141 -2.95 9.76 1.13
N ASP A 142 -3.24 8.50 0.87
CA ASP A 142 -4.50 7.83 1.19
C ASP A 142 -4.45 7.38 2.67
N ASP A 143 -5.10 8.11 3.57
CA ASP A 143 -5.03 7.84 5.01
C ASP A 143 -5.99 6.72 5.44
N LEU A 144 -5.64 5.48 5.08
CA LEU A 144 -6.39 4.28 5.45
C LEU A 144 -6.43 4.07 6.98
N TYR A 145 -5.38 4.50 7.71
CA TYR A 145 -5.37 4.41 9.16
C TYR A 145 -6.53 5.22 9.78
N ALA A 146 -6.62 6.48 9.42
CA ALA A 146 -7.66 7.37 9.96
C ALA A 146 -9.08 6.86 9.64
N SER A 147 -9.27 6.31 8.44
CA SER A 147 -10.59 5.81 8.00
C SER A 147 -11.02 4.50 8.67
N PHE A 148 -10.06 3.69 9.12
CA PHE A 148 -10.32 2.35 9.68
C PHE A 148 -10.03 2.23 11.17
N HIS A 149 -9.51 3.27 11.80
CA HIS A 149 -9.11 3.27 13.21
C HIS A 149 -10.18 2.67 14.15
N ASP A 150 -11.43 3.10 14.00
CA ASP A 150 -12.55 2.64 14.83
C ASP A 150 -13.35 1.48 14.24
N LYS A 151 -12.95 0.97 13.07
CA LYS A 151 -13.72 -0.02 12.29
C LYS A 151 -13.07 -1.39 12.23
N MET A 152 -11.77 -1.48 12.53
CA MET A 152 -11.01 -2.71 12.32
C MET A 152 -11.64 -3.92 13.00
N VAL A 153 -12.10 -3.77 14.25
CA VAL A 153 -12.76 -4.86 15.01
C VAL A 153 -14.03 -5.34 14.30
N THR A 154 -14.81 -4.42 13.71
CA THR A 154 -16.08 -4.78 13.03
C THR A 154 -15.83 -5.58 11.75
N TYR A 155 -14.75 -5.29 11.06
CA TYR A 155 -14.47 -5.89 9.75
C TYR A 155 -13.33 -6.93 9.78
N ASP A 156 -12.83 -7.28 10.98
CA ASP A 156 -11.86 -8.35 11.13
C ASP A 156 -12.44 -9.69 10.65
N ARG A 157 -11.65 -10.42 9.87
CA ARG A 157 -12.05 -11.78 9.44
C ARG A 157 -11.82 -12.87 10.51
N GLY A 158 -11.32 -12.49 11.71
CA GLY A 158 -11.08 -13.38 12.84
C GLY A 158 -9.59 -13.71 13.08
N ASP A 159 -8.67 -13.07 12.38
CA ASP A 159 -7.22 -13.27 12.58
C ASP A 159 -6.52 -12.03 13.16
N HIS A 160 -7.28 -11.03 13.56
CA HIS A 160 -6.82 -9.78 14.16
C HIS A 160 -5.99 -8.88 13.24
N LEU A 161 -5.92 -9.23 11.96
CA LEU A 161 -5.03 -8.61 11.00
C LEU A 161 -5.72 -8.26 9.68
N HIS A 162 -6.47 -9.19 9.09
CA HIS A 162 -7.05 -9.02 7.78
C HIS A 162 -8.54 -8.71 7.86
N LEU A 163 -9.01 -8.00 6.85
CA LEU A 163 -10.42 -7.63 6.72
C LEU A 163 -11.25 -8.77 6.09
N ASN A 164 -12.50 -8.86 6.47
CA ASN A 164 -13.50 -9.64 5.76
C ASN A 164 -13.87 -8.99 4.42
N ALA A 165 -14.77 -9.59 3.64
CA ALA A 165 -15.14 -9.10 2.31
C ALA A 165 -15.76 -7.69 2.35
N GLU A 166 -16.56 -7.39 3.38
CA GLU A 166 -17.19 -6.07 3.53
C GLU A 166 -16.12 -5.00 3.83
N GLY A 167 -15.21 -5.28 4.76
CA GLY A 167 -14.09 -4.39 5.08
C GLY A 167 -13.19 -4.14 3.87
N ASN A 168 -12.84 -5.19 3.11
CA ASN A 168 -12.07 -5.04 1.87
C ASN A 168 -12.81 -4.21 0.83
N THR A 169 -14.14 -4.32 0.74
CA THR A 169 -14.95 -3.47 -0.14
C THR A 169 -14.88 -1.99 0.25
N LEU A 170 -14.90 -1.69 1.55
CA LEU A 170 -14.77 -0.31 2.04
C LEU A 170 -13.38 0.27 1.76
N VAL A 171 -12.31 -0.51 1.99
CA VAL A 171 -10.95 -0.10 1.63
C VAL A 171 -10.86 0.17 0.14
N ALA A 172 -11.37 -0.74 -0.69
CA ALA A 172 -11.35 -0.59 -2.15
C ALA A 172 -12.03 0.70 -2.62
N ARG A 173 -13.16 1.08 -2.02
CA ARG A 173 -13.85 2.37 -2.33
C ARG A 173 -12.95 3.56 -2.03
N GLN A 174 -12.25 3.55 -0.91
CA GLN A 174 -11.32 4.63 -0.56
C GLN A 174 -10.12 4.68 -1.51
N VAL A 175 -9.52 3.54 -1.81
CA VAL A 175 -8.41 3.42 -2.77
C VAL A 175 -8.83 3.92 -4.15
N VAL A 176 -10.02 3.55 -4.62
CA VAL A 176 -10.59 4.07 -5.88
C VAL A 176 -10.74 5.59 -5.80
N GLY A 177 -11.30 6.13 -4.70
CA GLY A 177 -11.42 7.58 -4.51
C GLY A 177 -10.07 8.32 -4.54
N ALA A 178 -9.02 7.71 -4.01
CA ALA A 178 -7.67 8.28 -4.05
C ALA A 178 -7.06 8.26 -5.47
N ILE A 179 -7.41 7.25 -6.27
CA ILE A 179 -6.93 7.08 -7.66
C ILE A 179 -7.73 7.97 -8.64
N GLU A 180 -9.00 8.18 -8.40
CA GLU A 180 -9.97 8.81 -9.32
C GLU A 180 -9.51 10.15 -9.92
N PRO A 181 -8.83 11.06 -9.19
CA PRO A 181 -8.31 12.32 -9.75
C PRO A 181 -7.28 12.15 -10.87
N TYR A 182 -6.76 10.94 -11.09
CA TYR A 182 -5.68 10.65 -12.05
C TYR A 182 -6.12 9.77 -13.24
N LEU A 183 -7.42 9.45 -13.32
CA LEU A 183 -8.01 8.66 -14.42
C LEU A 183 -8.25 9.42 -15.71
#